data_ad5e8153e38bd68063059727a38532d5
#
_entry.id   ad5e8153e38bd68063059727a38532d5
#
_cell.length_a   1.000
_cell.length_b   1.000
_cell.length_c   1.000
_cell.angle_alpha   90.00
_cell.angle_beta   90.00
_cell.angle_gamma   90.00
#
_symmetry.space_group_name_H-M   'P 1'
#
loop_
_entity.id
_entity.type
_entity.pdbx_description
1 polymer ?
#
loop_
_entity_poly.entity_id
_entity_poly.type
_entity_poly.pdbx_seq_one_letter_code
_entity_poly.pdbx_strand_id
1 'polypeptide(L)'
;ATTIIAKGLTQLGLMKGNAEEAAKVGAHALFMPHGLGHMLGLDVHDMEDLGENYVGYTEYIQRSSIFGHGSLRCGKTLKKGFVLTVEPGIYFIPQLISIWEKENKFVEYINYDKVKSYIGFGGIRIEDDIVITDTACRVIGRPLPKKVTEIESLMNLS
;
A
#
# COMPACT_ATOMS: atom_id res chain seq x y z
N ALA A 1 4.19 7.00 -1.57
CA ALA A 1 4.23 5.67 -0.96
C ALA A 1 4.92 4.67 -1.89
N THR A 2 4.41 4.41 -3.10
CA THR A 2 4.89 3.37 -4.02
C THR A 2 6.39 3.43 -4.31
N THR A 3 6.95 4.63 -4.52
CA THR A 3 8.40 4.82 -4.71
C THR A 3 9.22 4.43 -3.47
N ILE A 4 8.72 4.72 -2.27
CA ILE A 4 9.38 4.34 -1.00
C ILE A 4 9.38 2.82 -0.85
N ILE A 5 8.24 2.18 -1.14
CA ILE A 5 8.10 0.72 -1.14
C ILE A 5 9.06 0.09 -2.14
N ALA A 6 9.08 0.57 -3.40
CA ALA A 6 9.98 0.05 -4.42
C ALA A 6 11.45 0.20 -4.02
N LYS A 7 11.86 1.35 -3.44
CA LYS A 7 13.23 1.55 -2.92
C LYS A 7 13.56 0.54 -1.81
N GLY A 8 12.66 0.33 -0.85
CA GLY A 8 12.86 -0.66 0.22
C GLY A 8 12.94 -2.08 -0.31
N LEU A 9 12.07 -2.47 -1.22
CA LEU A 9 12.10 -3.79 -1.87
C LEU A 9 13.37 -4.02 -2.69
N THR A 10 13.91 -2.95 -3.31
CA THR A 10 15.20 -3.01 -4.02
C THR A 10 16.36 -3.21 -3.04
N GLN A 11 16.36 -2.53 -1.90
CA GLN A 11 17.37 -2.73 -0.84
C GLN A 11 17.36 -4.17 -0.29
N LEU A 12 16.18 -4.79 -0.22
CA LEU A 12 16.02 -6.19 0.19
C LEU A 12 16.37 -7.19 -0.94
N GLY A 13 16.65 -6.72 -2.16
CA GLY A 13 16.94 -7.55 -3.32
C GLY A 13 15.70 -8.26 -3.91
N LEU A 14 14.50 -7.90 -3.47
CA LEU A 14 13.22 -8.41 -4.01
C LEU A 14 12.86 -7.72 -5.32
N MET A 15 13.25 -6.45 -5.44
CA MET A 15 13.20 -5.69 -6.68
C MET A 15 14.63 -5.32 -7.13
N LYS A 16 14.78 -4.87 -8.36
CA LYS A 16 16.04 -4.47 -9.00
C LYS A 16 15.82 -3.30 -9.96
N GLY A 17 16.88 -2.74 -10.49
CA GLY A 17 16.82 -1.61 -11.41
C GLY A 17 16.41 -0.30 -10.73
N ASN A 18 15.83 0.61 -11.49
CA ASN A 18 15.42 1.92 -11.01
C ASN A 18 14.07 1.83 -10.27
N ALA A 19 14.07 2.10 -8.97
CA ALA A 19 12.87 2.00 -8.13
C ALA A 19 11.78 3.04 -8.50
N GLU A 20 12.14 4.20 -9.02
CA GLU A 20 11.17 5.24 -9.42
C GLU A 20 10.45 4.84 -10.71
N GLU A 21 11.19 4.29 -11.66
CA GLU A 21 10.61 3.73 -12.89
C GLU A 21 9.74 2.52 -12.57
N ALA A 22 10.23 1.59 -11.75
CA ALA A 22 9.48 0.42 -11.29
C ALA A 22 8.15 0.82 -10.61
N ALA A 23 8.17 1.85 -9.75
CA ALA A 23 6.97 2.37 -9.13
C ALA A 23 6.00 2.99 -10.15
N LYS A 24 6.52 3.75 -11.12
CA LYS A 24 5.74 4.43 -12.17
C LYS A 24 5.00 3.44 -13.07
N VAL A 25 5.64 2.34 -13.46
CA VAL A 25 5.00 1.30 -14.30
C VAL A 25 4.14 0.32 -13.52
N GLY A 26 4.14 0.39 -12.18
CA GLY A 26 3.32 -0.45 -11.32
C GLY A 26 3.96 -1.78 -10.90
N ALA A 27 5.27 -1.98 -11.07
CA ALA A 27 5.94 -3.22 -10.71
C ALA A 27 5.85 -3.53 -9.19
N HIS A 28 5.79 -2.50 -8.33
CA HIS A 28 5.60 -2.64 -6.88
C HIS A 28 4.26 -3.31 -6.51
N ALA A 29 3.28 -3.31 -7.41
CA ALA A 29 1.95 -3.86 -7.15
C ALA A 29 1.94 -5.39 -7.01
N LEU A 30 3.03 -6.09 -7.38
CA LEU A 30 3.22 -7.48 -7.01
C LEU A 30 3.18 -7.68 -5.49
N PHE A 31 3.68 -6.69 -4.75
CA PHE A 31 3.82 -6.72 -3.29
C PHE A 31 2.74 -5.92 -2.56
N MET A 32 2.26 -4.83 -3.15
CA MET A 32 1.18 -4.00 -2.61
C MET A 32 0.09 -3.79 -3.68
N PRO A 33 -0.83 -4.76 -3.85
CA PRO A 33 -1.86 -4.72 -4.90
C PRO A 33 -3.11 -3.89 -4.53
N HIS A 34 -3.00 -2.99 -3.57
CA HIS A 34 -4.12 -2.18 -3.06
C HIS A 34 -3.72 -0.72 -2.84
N GLY A 35 -4.69 0.13 -2.50
CA GLY A 35 -4.50 1.53 -2.18
C GLY A 35 -3.74 1.78 -0.89
N LEU A 36 -3.30 3.03 -0.72
CA LEU A 36 -2.62 3.48 0.50
C LEU A 36 -3.60 3.74 1.65
N GLY A 37 -4.85 4.10 1.33
CA GLY A 37 -5.86 4.40 2.34
C GLY A 37 -7.16 4.92 1.73
N HIS A 38 -8.18 5.00 2.54
CA HIS A 38 -9.54 5.40 2.19
C HIS A 38 -10.15 6.30 3.26
N MET A 39 -11.27 6.93 2.95
CA MET A 39 -12.04 7.70 3.93
C MET A 39 -12.64 6.78 4.99
N LEU A 40 -12.65 7.27 6.21
CA LEU A 40 -13.37 6.70 7.37
C LEU A 40 -14.54 7.61 7.74
N GLY A 41 -15.70 7.02 8.01
CA GLY A 41 -16.90 7.74 8.40
C GLY A 41 -17.89 6.85 9.14
N LEU A 42 -19.13 6.77 8.67
CA LEU A 42 -20.12 5.85 9.22
C LEU A 42 -19.75 4.40 8.98
N ASP A 43 -19.07 4.13 7.86
CA ASP A 43 -18.53 2.82 7.51
C ASP A 43 -17.00 2.85 7.47
N VAL A 44 -16.37 1.68 7.62
CA VAL A 44 -14.90 1.51 7.53
C VAL A 44 -14.40 1.98 6.16
N HIS A 45 -15.07 1.57 5.08
CA HIS A 45 -14.90 2.12 3.74
C HIS A 45 -16.04 3.10 3.47
N ASP A 46 -15.87 4.34 3.90
CA ASP A 46 -16.96 5.29 3.97
C ASP A 46 -17.59 5.56 2.60
N MET A 47 -18.89 5.28 2.51
CA MET A 47 -19.74 5.51 1.33
C MET A 47 -19.28 4.79 0.03
N GLU A 48 -18.37 3.81 0.08
CA GLU A 48 -17.85 3.12 -1.11
C GLU A 48 -18.95 2.35 -1.88
N ASP A 49 -20.01 1.91 -1.22
CA ASP A 49 -21.16 1.26 -1.84
C ASP A 49 -21.89 2.16 -2.85
N LEU A 50 -21.74 3.48 -2.73
CA LEU A 50 -22.24 4.45 -3.71
C LEU A 50 -21.39 4.49 -4.99
N GLY A 51 -20.23 3.85 -4.98
CA GLY A 51 -19.28 3.75 -6.07
C GLY A 51 -18.00 4.56 -5.82
N GLU A 52 -16.87 3.87 -5.87
CA GLU A 52 -15.54 4.44 -5.57
C GLU A 52 -15.23 5.69 -6.41
N ASN A 53 -15.66 5.72 -7.68
CA ASN A 53 -15.46 6.88 -8.55
C ASN A 53 -16.19 8.14 -8.07
N TYR A 54 -17.29 7.98 -7.34
CA TYR A 54 -18.08 9.12 -6.83
C TYR A 54 -17.56 9.62 -5.49
N VAL A 55 -17.12 8.71 -4.60
CA VAL A 55 -16.74 9.07 -3.24
C VAL A 55 -15.24 9.28 -3.07
N GLY A 56 -14.41 8.56 -3.83
CA GLY A 56 -12.94 8.57 -3.73
C GLY A 56 -12.23 9.45 -4.75
N TYR A 57 -12.91 9.97 -5.78
CA TYR A 57 -12.30 10.71 -6.90
C TYR A 57 -13.02 12.02 -7.19
N THR A 58 -12.53 12.76 -8.20
CA THR A 58 -13.10 14.02 -8.66
C THR A 58 -13.27 13.99 -10.17
N GLU A 59 -13.92 15.00 -10.75
CA GLU A 59 -14.00 15.16 -12.21
C GLU A 59 -12.62 15.32 -12.88
N TYR A 60 -11.61 15.81 -12.14
CA TYR A 60 -10.24 16.05 -12.63
C TYR A 60 -9.28 14.90 -12.35
N ILE A 61 -9.56 14.07 -11.36
CA ILE A 61 -8.72 12.95 -10.95
C ILE A 61 -9.53 11.68 -11.12
N GLN A 62 -9.15 10.89 -12.11
CA GLN A 62 -9.80 9.62 -12.42
C GLN A 62 -9.01 8.43 -11.88
N ARG A 63 -9.72 7.35 -11.63
CA ARG A 63 -9.14 6.08 -11.23
C ARG A 63 -8.15 5.58 -12.29
N SER A 64 -6.96 5.18 -11.86
CA SER A 64 -5.95 4.58 -12.74
C SER A 64 -6.40 3.20 -13.23
N SER A 65 -6.10 2.86 -14.48
CA SER A 65 -6.29 1.50 -15.01
C SER A 65 -5.10 0.57 -14.72
N ILE A 66 -4.00 1.09 -14.17
CA ILE A 66 -2.82 0.29 -13.82
C ILE A 66 -3.15 -0.55 -12.59
N PHE A 67 -2.89 -1.85 -12.67
CA PHE A 67 -3.08 -2.77 -11.55
C PHE A 67 -2.32 -2.28 -10.29
N GLY A 68 -2.96 -2.33 -9.14
CA GLY A 68 -2.43 -1.79 -7.88
C GLY A 68 -2.59 -0.27 -7.72
N HIS A 69 -2.59 0.50 -8.81
CA HIS A 69 -2.88 1.94 -8.78
C HIS A 69 -4.38 2.24 -8.87
N GLY A 70 -5.15 1.38 -9.55
CA GLY A 70 -6.60 1.52 -9.69
C GLY A 70 -7.36 1.37 -8.38
N SER A 71 -6.75 0.76 -7.38
CA SER A 71 -7.30 0.54 -6.05
C SER A 71 -6.85 1.60 -5.03
N LEU A 72 -6.32 2.72 -5.47
CA LEU A 72 -6.05 3.90 -4.63
C LEU A 72 -7.37 4.60 -4.36
N ARG A 73 -8.03 4.28 -3.27
CA ARG A 73 -9.43 4.62 -2.97
C ARG A 73 -9.67 6.10 -2.64
N CYS A 74 -8.65 6.93 -2.59
CA CYS A 74 -8.77 8.35 -2.33
C CYS A 74 -7.91 9.17 -3.28
N GLY A 75 -8.52 9.70 -4.36
CA GLY A 75 -7.93 10.65 -5.31
C GLY A 75 -8.44 12.07 -5.12
N LYS A 76 -8.98 12.42 -3.95
CA LYS A 76 -9.48 13.74 -3.61
C LYS A 76 -8.41 14.64 -3.03
N THR A 77 -8.56 15.95 -3.23
CA THR A 77 -7.81 16.94 -2.44
C THR A 77 -8.19 16.81 -0.98
N LEU A 78 -7.20 16.55 -0.12
CA LEU A 78 -7.41 16.41 1.31
C LEU A 78 -7.81 17.75 1.92
N LYS A 79 -8.86 17.75 2.73
CA LYS A 79 -9.38 18.92 3.43
C LYS A 79 -9.32 18.70 4.93
N LYS A 80 -9.16 19.80 5.70
CA LYS A 80 -9.24 19.77 7.16
C LYS A 80 -10.50 19.04 7.62
N GLY A 81 -10.34 18.17 8.59
CA GLY A 81 -11.40 17.35 9.16
C GLY A 81 -11.63 16.02 8.45
N PHE A 82 -11.01 15.77 7.29
CA PHE A 82 -11.07 14.44 6.69
C PHE A 82 -10.35 13.43 7.58
N VAL A 83 -10.97 12.27 7.74
CA VAL A 83 -10.40 11.12 8.43
C VAL A 83 -10.15 10.03 7.41
N LEU A 84 -8.92 9.51 7.41
CA LEU A 84 -8.48 8.49 6.44
C LEU A 84 -7.62 7.46 7.14
N THR A 85 -7.57 6.25 6.55
CA THR A 85 -6.54 5.26 6.84
C THR A 85 -5.25 5.57 6.09
N VAL A 86 -4.12 5.15 6.65
CA VAL A 86 -2.82 5.05 5.96
C VAL A 86 -2.30 3.65 6.24
N GLU A 87 -2.42 2.76 5.26
CA GLU A 87 -2.31 1.31 5.43
C GLU A 87 -1.35 0.63 4.42
N PRO A 88 -0.10 1.08 4.30
CA PRO A 88 0.85 0.39 3.43
C PRO A 88 1.06 -1.05 3.89
N GLY A 89 1.13 -1.97 2.92
CA GLY A 89 1.35 -3.38 3.20
C GLY A 89 2.29 -4.02 2.18
N ILE A 90 2.98 -5.07 2.60
CA ILE A 90 3.82 -5.90 1.73
C ILE A 90 3.34 -7.33 1.85
N TYR A 91 2.99 -7.94 0.73
CA TYR A 91 2.43 -9.29 0.65
C TYR A 91 3.18 -10.14 -0.36
N PHE A 92 3.27 -11.44 -0.06
CA PHE A 92 3.81 -12.46 -0.95
C PHE A 92 2.68 -13.43 -1.33
N ILE A 93 1.90 -13.07 -2.36
CA ILE A 93 0.72 -13.80 -2.83
C ILE A 93 1.17 -14.84 -3.88
N PRO A 94 1.19 -16.16 -3.55
CA PRO A 94 1.77 -17.17 -4.42
C PRO A 94 1.14 -17.21 -5.82
N GLN A 95 -0.19 -17.03 -5.90
CA GLN A 95 -0.92 -17.05 -7.16
C GLN A 95 -0.53 -15.87 -8.05
N LEU A 96 -0.44 -14.67 -7.48
CA LEU A 96 -0.06 -13.46 -8.21
C LEU A 96 1.40 -13.54 -8.70
N ILE A 97 2.31 -14.02 -7.83
CA ILE A 97 3.71 -14.26 -8.17
C ILE A 97 3.81 -15.23 -9.37
N SER A 98 3.10 -16.36 -9.30
CA SER A 98 3.11 -17.37 -10.38
C SER A 98 2.56 -16.83 -11.70
N ILE A 99 1.48 -16.04 -11.66
CA ILE A 99 0.88 -15.43 -12.87
C ILE A 99 1.89 -14.46 -13.51
N TRP A 100 2.41 -13.52 -12.73
CA TRP A 100 3.32 -12.51 -13.25
C TRP A 100 4.65 -13.08 -13.74
N GLU A 101 5.18 -14.12 -13.07
CA GLU A 101 6.39 -14.82 -13.52
C GLU A 101 6.17 -15.52 -14.86
N LYS A 102 5.05 -16.24 -15.03
CA LYS A 102 4.69 -16.90 -16.31
C LYS A 102 4.50 -15.91 -17.46
N GLU A 103 4.00 -14.74 -17.16
CA GLU A 103 3.83 -13.64 -18.12
C GLU A 103 5.14 -12.88 -18.40
N ASN A 104 6.24 -13.22 -17.74
CA ASN A 104 7.48 -12.44 -17.73
C ASN A 104 7.27 -10.96 -17.40
N LYS A 105 6.29 -10.66 -16.53
CA LYS A 105 5.89 -9.30 -16.24
C LYS A 105 6.92 -8.62 -15.35
N PHE A 106 7.40 -7.46 -15.79
CA PHE A 106 8.38 -6.64 -15.06
C PHE A 106 9.65 -7.39 -14.63
N VAL A 107 10.14 -8.33 -15.46
CA VAL A 107 11.37 -9.08 -15.18
C VAL A 107 12.61 -8.19 -15.02
N GLU A 108 12.59 -6.99 -15.57
CA GLU A 108 13.63 -5.97 -15.41
C GLU A 108 13.62 -5.35 -14.00
N TYR A 109 12.47 -5.39 -13.31
CA TYR A 109 12.29 -4.78 -11.97
C TYR A 109 12.08 -5.79 -10.86
N ILE A 110 11.64 -7.02 -11.14
CA ILE A 110 11.32 -8.03 -10.14
C ILE A 110 12.37 -9.15 -10.16
N ASN A 111 12.85 -9.52 -8.97
CA ASN A 111 13.72 -10.68 -8.78
C ASN A 111 12.88 -11.88 -8.35
N TYR A 112 12.26 -12.56 -9.31
CA TYR A 112 11.35 -13.68 -9.04
C TYR A 112 11.98 -14.81 -8.22
N ASP A 113 13.26 -15.13 -8.43
CA ASP A 113 13.92 -16.16 -7.64
C ASP A 113 13.99 -15.79 -6.16
N LYS A 114 14.32 -14.55 -5.86
CA LYS A 114 14.32 -14.03 -4.48
C LYS A 114 12.90 -13.95 -3.92
N VAL A 115 11.92 -13.51 -4.72
CA VAL A 115 10.52 -13.38 -4.30
C VAL A 115 9.94 -14.75 -3.94
N LYS A 116 10.23 -15.80 -4.73
CA LYS A 116 9.79 -17.17 -4.45
C LYS A 116 10.28 -17.69 -3.09
N SER A 117 11.44 -17.25 -2.62
CA SER A 117 11.96 -17.65 -1.29
C SER A 117 11.14 -17.12 -0.12
N TYR A 118 10.23 -16.17 -0.37
CA TYR A 118 9.31 -15.60 0.62
C TYR A 118 7.89 -16.20 0.55
N ILE A 119 7.64 -17.16 -0.35
CA ILE A 119 6.34 -17.87 -0.39
C ILE A 119 6.11 -18.57 0.94
N GLY A 120 4.94 -18.33 1.55
CA GLY A 120 4.61 -18.81 2.88
C GLY A 120 4.81 -17.77 4.00
N PHE A 121 5.50 -16.66 3.73
CA PHE A 121 5.62 -15.57 4.69
C PHE A 121 4.25 -14.87 4.95
N GLY A 122 3.37 -14.82 3.92
CA GLY A 122 2.11 -14.09 4.00
C GLY A 122 2.28 -12.62 3.69
N GLY A 123 2.10 -11.76 4.67
CA GLY A 123 2.26 -10.31 4.50
C GLY A 123 2.26 -9.56 5.82
N ILE A 124 2.65 -8.28 5.75
CA ILE A 124 2.60 -7.34 6.87
C ILE A 124 1.95 -6.05 6.38
N ARG A 125 0.98 -5.54 7.15
CA ARG A 125 0.39 -4.20 7.00
C ARG A 125 0.65 -3.40 8.25
N ILE A 126 0.99 -2.12 8.07
CA ILE A 126 1.01 -1.12 9.13
C ILE A 126 -0.10 -0.14 8.82
N GLU A 127 -0.96 0.13 9.79
CA GLU A 127 -2.13 0.97 9.57
C GLU A 127 -2.26 2.01 10.69
N ASP A 128 -2.47 3.26 10.28
CA ASP A 128 -2.84 4.36 11.17
C ASP A 128 -4.08 5.05 10.63
N ASP A 129 -4.98 5.44 11.53
CA ASP A 129 -6.05 6.38 11.22
C ASP A 129 -5.54 7.79 11.46
N ILE A 130 -5.76 8.67 10.49
CA ILE A 130 -5.32 10.05 10.55
C ILE A 130 -6.47 11.03 10.36
N VAL A 131 -6.38 12.17 11.00
CA VAL A 131 -7.23 13.34 10.70
C VAL A 131 -6.38 14.44 10.05
N ILE A 132 -6.89 15.01 8.97
CA ILE A 132 -6.26 16.13 8.27
C ILE A 132 -6.47 17.40 9.07
N THR A 133 -5.38 18.15 9.28
CA THR A 133 -5.36 19.45 9.96
C THR A 133 -5.19 20.58 8.95
N ASP A 134 -4.97 21.82 9.41
CA ASP A 134 -4.76 22.96 8.50
C ASP A 134 -3.46 22.85 7.70
N THR A 135 -2.40 22.23 8.26
CA THR A 135 -1.05 22.21 7.66
C THR A 135 -0.44 20.82 7.55
N ALA A 136 -1.06 19.80 8.18
CA ALA A 136 -0.49 18.45 8.28
C ALA A 136 -1.60 17.40 8.52
N CYS A 137 -1.24 16.31 9.13
CA CYS A 137 -2.18 15.33 9.68
C CYS A 137 -1.78 14.95 11.11
N ARG A 138 -2.71 14.38 11.85
CA ARG A 138 -2.51 13.85 13.19
C ARG A 138 -3.05 12.43 13.25
N VAL A 139 -2.27 11.50 13.80
CA VAL A 139 -2.72 10.13 14.09
C VAL A 139 -3.81 10.17 15.16
N ILE A 140 -4.85 9.39 14.98
CA ILE A 140 -5.96 9.23 15.92
C ILE A 140 -5.63 8.07 16.88
N GLY A 141 -5.99 8.26 18.14
CA GLY A 141 -5.76 7.26 19.17
C GLY A 141 -4.32 7.22 19.71
N ARG A 142 -3.99 6.13 20.40
CA ARG A 142 -2.64 5.89 20.91
C ARG A 142 -1.77 5.34 19.80
N PRO A 143 -0.55 5.87 19.60
CA PRO A 143 0.37 5.30 18.63
C PRO A 143 0.63 3.82 18.92
N LEU A 144 0.51 2.99 17.90
CA LEU A 144 0.88 1.58 17.98
C LEU A 144 2.38 1.42 17.69
N PRO A 145 3.06 0.51 18.37
CA PRO A 145 4.44 0.16 18.07
C PRO A 145 4.60 -0.34 16.64
N LYS A 146 5.62 0.15 15.95
CA LYS A 146 5.93 -0.23 14.57
C LYS A 146 7.34 -0.79 14.40
N LYS A 147 8.20 -0.58 15.38
CA LYS A 147 9.55 -1.16 15.37
C LYS A 147 9.49 -2.60 15.85
N VAL A 148 10.27 -3.46 15.21
CA VAL A 148 10.36 -4.89 15.55
C VAL A 148 10.63 -5.09 17.04
N THR A 149 11.62 -4.37 17.58
CA THR A 149 12.00 -4.47 19.01
C THR A 149 10.89 -4.05 19.97
N GLU A 150 10.07 -3.07 19.60
CA GLU A 150 8.93 -2.63 20.40
C GLU A 150 7.81 -3.68 20.40
N ILE A 151 7.55 -4.28 19.22
CA ILE A 151 6.53 -5.34 19.06
C ILE A 151 6.96 -6.60 19.83
N GLU A 152 8.20 -7.04 19.64
CA GLU A 152 8.76 -8.20 20.36
C GLU A 152 8.72 -7.99 21.87
N SER A 153 9.04 -6.79 22.36
CA SER A 153 8.98 -6.45 23.78
C SER A 153 7.56 -6.57 24.33
N LEU A 154 6.55 -6.14 23.58
CA LEU A 154 5.15 -6.28 23.99
C LEU A 154 4.67 -7.73 24.01
N MET A 155 5.10 -8.52 23.02
CA MET A 155 4.71 -9.93 22.94
C MET A 155 5.37 -10.80 23.99
N ASN A 156 6.55 -10.41 24.49
CA ASN A 156 7.27 -11.12 25.54
C ASN A 156 6.79 -10.75 26.98
N LEU A 157 5.88 -9.78 27.10
CA LEU A 157 5.27 -9.37 28.37
C LEU A 157 3.99 -10.13 28.71
N SER A 158 3.60 -11.12 27.87
CA SER A 158 2.38 -11.95 28.05
C SER A 158 2.69 -13.35 28.57
#